data_c6887361d1fa200890544099f3a6ada6
#
_entry.id   c6887361d1fa200890544099f3a6ada6
#
_cell.length_a   1.000
_cell.length_b   1.000
_cell.length_c   1.000
_cell.angle_alpha   90.00
_cell.angle_beta   90.00
_cell.angle_gamma   90.00
#
_symmetry.space_group_name_H-M   'P 1'
#
loop_
_entity.id
_entity.type
_entity.pdbx_description
1 polymer ?
#
loop_
_entity_poly.entity_id
_entity_poly.type
_entity_poly.pdbx_seq_one_letter_code
_entity_poly.pdbx_strand_id
1 'polypeptide(L)' 'MTVVLMLGSAPMALQAADWPRQFDTLLAINNAHRIRPDWDYAIYPWDFPPDRIPTPRRGQTLITE' A
#
# COMPACT_ATOMS: atom_id res chain seq x y z
N MET A 1 -4.06 18.32 10.76
CA MET A 1 -4.43 17.96 9.39
C MET A 1 -4.05 16.51 9.10
N THR A 2 -4.94 15.74 8.53
CA THR A 2 -4.66 14.35 8.17
C THR A 2 -4.06 14.31 6.75
N VAL A 3 -2.91 13.68 6.63
CA VAL A 3 -2.25 13.49 5.33
C VAL A 3 -2.30 12.01 4.96
N VAL A 4 -2.85 11.71 3.79
CA VAL A 4 -2.93 10.36 3.25
C VAL A 4 -2.04 10.26 2.03
N LEU A 5 -1.09 9.32 2.05
CA LEU A 5 -0.29 9.01 0.87
C LEU A 5 -0.93 7.81 0.17
N MET A 6 -1.22 7.97 -1.11
CA MET A 6 -1.80 6.90 -1.93
C MET A 6 -0.76 6.47 -2.95
N LEU A 7 -0.31 5.21 -2.88
CA LEU A 7 0.68 4.67 -3.80
C LEU A 7 0.00 3.76 -4.82
N GLY A 8 0.15 4.12 -6.08
CA GLY A 8 -0.19 3.25 -7.19
C GLY A 8 0.98 2.32 -7.54
N SER A 9 0.77 1.44 -8.51
CA SER A 9 1.79 0.47 -8.93
C SER A 9 2.61 0.93 -10.15
N ALA A 10 2.53 2.21 -10.51
CA ALA A 10 3.33 2.76 -11.60
C ALA A 10 4.82 2.78 -11.24
N PRO A 11 5.73 2.66 -12.22
CA PRO A 11 7.18 2.63 -11.93
C PRO A 11 7.67 3.82 -11.12
N MET A 12 7.14 5.01 -11.34
CA MET A 12 7.54 6.21 -10.59
C MET A 12 7.21 6.12 -9.10
N ALA A 13 6.26 5.28 -8.71
CA ALA A 13 5.91 5.11 -7.31
C ALA A 13 7.06 4.48 -6.49
N LEU A 14 8.01 3.82 -7.15
CA LEU A 14 9.18 3.28 -6.48
C LEU A 14 10.01 4.35 -5.77
N GLN A 15 9.92 5.59 -6.20
CA GLN A 15 10.62 6.69 -5.54
C GLN A 15 10.17 6.89 -4.10
N ALA A 16 8.95 6.48 -3.78
CA ALA A 16 8.41 6.62 -2.42
C ALA A 16 9.03 5.65 -1.42
N ALA A 17 9.78 4.64 -1.88
CA ALA A 17 10.34 3.61 -1.00
C ALA A 17 11.19 4.20 0.13
N ASP A 18 11.92 5.27 -0.16
CA ASP A 18 12.86 5.89 0.78
C ASP A 18 12.34 7.18 1.40
N TRP A 19 11.10 7.57 1.11
CA TRP A 19 10.55 8.80 1.69
C TRP A 19 10.36 8.64 3.19
N PRO A 20 10.72 9.66 4.00
CA PRO A 20 10.40 9.64 5.41
C PRO A 20 8.88 9.65 5.61
N ARG A 21 8.42 9.01 6.69
CA ARG A 21 6.99 8.95 6.94
C ARG A 21 6.49 10.29 7.48
N GLN A 22 6.07 11.17 6.58
CA GLN A 22 5.49 12.46 6.89
C GLN A 22 4.00 12.50 6.56
N PHE A 23 3.35 11.35 6.65
CA PHE A 23 1.93 11.17 6.38
C PHE A 23 1.32 10.34 7.51
N ASP A 24 0.00 10.46 7.69
CA ASP A 24 -0.71 9.73 8.73
C ASP A 24 -1.10 8.33 8.29
N THR A 25 -1.50 8.19 7.02
CA THR A 25 -2.01 6.93 6.49
C THR A 25 -1.40 6.66 5.12
N LEU A 26 -1.02 5.41 4.90
CA LEU A 26 -0.52 4.97 3.61
C LEU A 26 -1.49 3.94 3.02
N LEU A 27 -2.04 4.27 1.85
CA LEU A 27 -2.86 3.36 1.06
C LEU A 27 -2.01 2.79 -0.07
N ALA A 28 -1.88 1.47 -0.12
CA ALA A 28 -1.17 0.78 -1.20
C ALA A 28 -2.18 0.13 -2.13
N ILE A 29 -2.12 0.46 -3.42
CA ILE A 29 -3.06 -0.04 -4.42
C ILE A 29 -2.38 -1.11 -5.26
N ASN A 30 -3.03 -2.27 -5.40
CA ASN A 30 -2.53 -3.43 -6.16
C ASN A 30 -1.16 -3.86 -5.66
N ASN A 31 -0.13 -3.81 -6.49
CA ASN A 31 1.21 -4.27 -6.13
C ASN A 31 2.02 -3.26 -5.30
N ALA A 32 1.46 -2.08 -5.02
CA ALA A 32 2.22 -1.01 -4.36
C ALA A 32 2.64 -1.36 -2.93
N HIS A 33 2.01 -2.37 -2.30
CA HIS A 33 2.43 -2.85 -0.97
C HIS A 33 3.88 -3.34 -0.95
N ARG A 34 4.44 -3.67 -2.12
CA ARG A 34 5.84 -4.12 -2.24
C ARG A 34 6.83 -2.97 -2.15
N ILE A 35 6.36 -1.73 -2.34
CA ILE A 35 7.22 -0.54 -2.33
C ILE A 35 7.69 -0.22 -0.92
N ARG A 36 6.78 -0.32 0.04
CA ARG A 36 7.06 -0.01 1.45
C ARG A 36 6.30 -0.99 2.36
N PRO A 37 6.92 -1.45 3.45
CA PRO A 37 6.23 -2.35 4.38
C PRO A 37 5.30 -1.64 5.37
N ASP A 38 5.35 -0.30 5.47
CA ASP A 38 4.61 0.47 6.45
C ASP A 38 3.24 0.97 5.97
N TRP A 39 2.65 0.28 5.00
CA TRP A 39 1.29 0.60 4.55
C TRP A 39 0.26 0.28 5.64
N ASP A 40 -0.80 1.07 5.68
CA ASP A 40 -1.91 0.87 6.62
C ASP A 40 -3.04 0.08 5.98
N TYR A 41 -3.31 0.34 4.70
CA TYR A 41 -4.33 -0.34 3.91
C TYR A 41 -3.74 -0.80 2.59
N ALA A 42 -4.04 -2.04 2.22
CA ALA A 42 -3.73 -2.55 0.88
C ALA A 42 -5.05 -2.86 0.18
N ILE A 43 -5.26 -2.22 -0.97
CA ILE A 43 -6.51 -2.29 -1.72
C ILE A 43 -6.25 -3.03 -3.02
N TYR A 44 -7.07 -4.04 -3.32
CA TYR A 44 -6.92 -4.83 -4.54
C TYR A 44 -8.29 -5.29 -5.05
N PRO A 45 -8.41 -5.57 -6.39
CA PRO A 45 -9.66 -6.07 -6.95
C PRO A 45 -9.90 -7.53 -6.57
N TRP A 46 -11.15 -7.99 -6.67
CA TRP A 46 -11.54 -9.35 -6.31
C TRP A 46 -10.78 -10.43 -7.10
N ASP A 47 -10.37 -10.12 -8.34
CA ASP A 47 -9.65 -11.06 -9.21
C ASP A 47 -8.12 -10.92 -9.12
N PHE A 48 -7.63 -10.22 -8.10
CA PHE A 48 -6.19 -10.05 -7.90
C PHE A 48 -5.55 -11.41 -7.61
N PRO A 49 -4.38 -11.73 -8.22
CA PRO A 49 -3.74 -13.03 -7.99
C PRO A 49 -3.50 -13.29 -6.51
N PRO A 50 -3.95 -14.44 -5.96
CA PRO A 50 -3.82 -14.71 -4.53
C PRO A 50 -2.38 -14.68 -4.01
N ASP A 51 -1.42 -15.07 -4.85
CA ASP A 51 0.00 -15.07 -4.48
C ASP A 51 0.60 -13.67 -4.36
N ARG A 52 -0.13 -12.64 -4.81
CA ARG A 52 0.31 -11.25 -4.71
C ARG A 52 -0.35 -10.51 -3.55
N ILE A 53 -1.32 -11.13 -2.89
CA ILE A 53 -1.99 -10.53 -1.74
C ILE A 53 -1.00 -10.53 -0.57
N PRO A 54 -0.70 -9.37 0.04
CA PRO A 54 0.25 -9.33 1.14
C PRO A 54 -0.33 -9.96 2.40
N THR A 55 0.55 -10.46 3.26
CA THR A 55 0.16 -10.90 4.59
C THR A 55 0.20 -9.68 5.52
N PRO A 56 -0.95 -9.23 6.06
CA PRO A 56 -0.96 -8.04 6.89
C PRO A 56 -0.26 -8.29 8.23
N ARG A 57 0.45 -7.27 8.69
CA ARG A 57 0.99 -7.22 10.04
C ARG A 57 -0.05 -6.59 10.96
N ARG A 58 0.25 -6.58 12.26
CA ARG A 58 -0.62 -5.92 13.23
C ARG A 58 -0.83 -4.45 12.85
N GLY A 59 -2.08 -4.03 12.79
CA GLY A 59 -2.44 -2.67 12.42
C GLY A 59 -2.63 -2.46 10.93
N GLN A 60 -2.38 -3.48 10.10
CA GLN A 60 -2.59 -3.39 8.65
C GLN A 60 -3.91 -4.05 8.27
N THR A 61 -4.60 -3.47 7.30
CA THR A 61 -5.92 -3.94 6.84
C THR A 61 -5.90 -4.17 5.34
N LEU A 62 -6.46 -5.31 4.92
CA LEU A 62 -6.68 -5.61 3.51
C LEU A 62 -8.10 -5.16 3.13
N ILE A 63 -8.23 -4.50 1.97
CA ILE A 63 -9.51 -4.07 1.43
C ILE A 63 -9.64 -4.64 0.02
N THR A 64 -10.69 -5.40 -0.22
CA THR A 64 -10.99 -5.96 -1.54
C THR A 64 -12.40 -5.55 -1.98
N GLU A 65 -12.59 -5.45 -3.27
CA GLU A 65 -13.92 -5.19 -3.84
C GLU A 65 -14.80 -6.41 -3.79
#